data_32914c23e690d9b04eb06a219790d2d9
#
_entry.id   32914c23e690d9b04eb06a219790d2d9
#
_cell.length_a   1.000
_cell.length_b   1.000
_cell.length_c   1.000
_cell.angle_alpha   90.00
_cell.angle_beta   90.00
_cell.angle_gamma   90.00
#
_symmetry.space_group_name_H-M   'P 1'
#
loop_
_entity.id
_entity.type
_entity.pdbx_description
1 polymer ?
#
loop_
_entity_poly.entity_id
_entity_poly.type
_entity_poly.pdbx_seq_one_letter_code
_entity_poly.pdbx_strand_id
1 'polypeptide(L)'
;MIEKVNPSHVDKIADRIAGAIVDLAYKLDENPKIAVEVMLGHGKCAVCIESTVMFKFKDIKNIIHRLSPGKVKIDITVVPQDKHCLLYTSDAADERSS
;
A
#
# COMPACT_ATOMS: atom_id res chain seq x y z
N MET A 1 -7.81 -26.52 8.43
CA MET A 1 -7.42 -26.23 8.09
C MET A 1 -7.09 -25.22 7.58
N ILE A 2 -6.70 -24.82 7.86
CA ILE A 2 -6.27 -23.88 7.48
C ILE A 2 -5.88 -23.77 6.24
N GLU A 3 -5.56 -24.58 5.72
CA GLU A 3 -5.20 -24.54 4.54
C GLU A 3 -6.18 -24.12 3.74
N LYS A 4 -7.26 -24.03 4.20
CA LYS A 4 -8.20 -23.52 3.50
C LYS A 4 -7.87 -22.20 3.14
N VAL A 5 -7.30 -21.44 3.91
CA VAL A 5 -6.87 -20.13 3.56
C VAL A 5 -5.74 -20.29 2.64
N ASN A 6 -5.84 -19.82 1.46
CA ASN A 6 -4.78 -19.95 0.49
C ASN A 6 -3.89 -18.72 0.58
N PRO A 7 -2.75 -18.80 1.24
CA PRO A 7 -1.90 -17.61 1.39
C PRO A 7 -1.45 -17.05 0.05
N SER A 8 -1.23 -17.93 -0.92
CA SER A 8 -0.84 -17.46 -2.23
C SER A 8 -1.89 -16.59 -2.87
N HIS A 9 -3.14 -16.92 -2.63
CA HIS A 9 -4.23 -16.14 -3.18
C HIS A 9 -4.26 -14.75 -2.57
N VAL A 10 -4.09 -14.67 -1.28
CA VAL A 10 -4.07 -13.39 -0.56
C VAL A 10 -2.89 -12.57 -1.03
N ASP A 11 -1.73 -13.20 -1.18
CA ASP A 11 -0.53 -12.50 -1.63
C ASP A 11 -0.71 -11.95 -3.05
N LYS A 12 -1.39 -12.70 -3.91
CA LYS A 12 -1.61 -12.22 -5.25
C LYS A 12 -2.52 -11.01 -5.29
N ILE A 13 -3.51 -10.98 -4.42
CA ILE A 13 -4.39 -9.82 -4.36
C ILE A 13 -3.61 -8.62 -3.83
N ALA A 14 -2.79 -8.83 -2.81
CA ALA A 14 -1.98 -7.75 -2.26
C ALA A 14 -1.03 -7.22 -3.33
N ASP A 15 -0.43 -8.10 -4.11
CA ASP A 15 0.46 -7.70 -5.19
C ASP A 15 -0.27 -6.90 -6.26
N ARG A 16 -1.49 -7.25 -6.56
CA ARG A 16 -2.26 -6.52 -7.55
C ARG A 16 -2.61 -5.14 -7.05
N ILE A 17 -2.95 -5.03 -5.78
CA ILE A 17 -3.24 -3.73 -5.19
C ILE A 17 -1.99 -2.86 -5.25
N ALA A 18 -0.86 -3.42 -4.83
CA ALA A 18 0.40 -2.66 -4.85
C ALA A 18 0.74 -2.23 -6.27
N GLY A 19 0.59 -3.15 -7.24
CA GLY A 19 0.87 -2.84 -8.63
C GLY A 19 -0.02 -1.74 -9.18
N ALA A 20 -1.30 -1.76 -8.82
CA ALA A 20 -2.22 -0.74 -9.28
C ALA A 20 -1.87 0.63 -8.71
N ILE A 21 -1.40 0.67 -7.47
CA ILE A 21 -0.97 1.92 -6.87
C ILE A 21 0.28 2.45 -7.55
N VAL A 22 1.21 1.56 -7.87
CA VAL A 22 2.41 1.95 -8.60
C VAL A 22 2.03 2.49 -9.98
N ASP A 23 1.10 1.84 -10.66
CA ASP A 23 0.64 2.31 -11.95
C ASP A 23 0.01 3.70 -11.85
N LEU A 24 -0.73 3.94 -10.78
CA LEU A 24 -1.33 5.23 -10.55
C LEU A 24 -0.24 6.29 -10.38
N ALA A 25 0.83 5.94 -9.66
CA ALA A 25 1.93 6.88 -9.47
C ALA A 25 2.53 7.27 -10.82
N TYR A 26 2.70 6.30 -11.72
CA TYR A 26 3.26 6.59 -13.03
C TYR A 26 2.32 7.39 -13.91
N LYS A 27 1.04 7.38 -13.62
CA LYS A 27 0.11 8.23 -14.34
C LYS A 27 0.18 9.66 -13.84
N LEU A 28 0.53 9.83 -12.57
CA LEU A 28 0.57 11.15 -11.97
C LEU A 28 1.93 11.84 -12.16
N ASP A 29 2.98 11.05 -12.38
CA ASP A 29 4.31 11.59 -12.54
C ASP A 29 5.05 10.68 -13.51
N GLU A 30 5.86 11.24 -14.37
CA GLU A 30 6.58 10.48 -15.36
C GLU A 30 7.69 9.64 -14.73
N ASN A 31 8.24 10.08 -13.62
CA ASN A 31 9.35 9.38 -12.98
C ASN A 31 9.20 9.39 -11.47
N PRO A 32 8.20 8.71 -10.95
CA PRO A 32 7.92 8.78 -9.52
C PRO A 32 8.87 7.88 -8.74
N LYS A 33 9.12 8.28 -7.50
CA LYS A 33 9.78 7.39 -6.57
C LYS A 33 8.66 6.85 -5.74
N ILE A 34 8.53 5.54 -5.69
CA ILE A 34 7.39 4.93 -5.01
C ILE A 34 7.74 3.59 -4.43
N ALA A 35 7.34 3.39 -3.21
CA ALA A 35 7.42 2.10 -2.56
C ALA A 35 6.07 1.84 -1.91
N VAL A 36 5.51 0.69 -2.16
CA VAL A 36 4.18 0.35 -1.67
C VAL A 36 4.24 -1.00 -0.98
N GLU A 37 3.68 -1.06 0.21
CA GLU A 37 3.53 -2.32 0.91
C GLU A 37 2.07 -2.51 1.23
N VAL A 38 1.55 -3.69 0.95
CA VAL A 38 0.16 -4.01 1.19
C VAL A 38 0.07 -5.28 2.02
N MET A 39 -0.67 -5.21 3.10
CA MET A 39 -0.93 -6.38 3.92
C MET A 39 -2.43 -6.62 3.92
N LEU A 40 -2.83 -7.80 3.50
CA LEU A 40 -4.22 -8.13 3.38
C LEU A 40 -4.52 -9.39 4.18
N GLY A 41 -5.50 -9.33 5.03
CA GLY A 41 -5.89 -10.50 5.82
C GLY A 41 -6.86 -10.13 6.90
N HIS A 42 -7.62 -11.12 7.35
CA HIS A 42 -8.57 -10.94 8.45
C HIS A 42 -9.54 -9.78 8.23
N GLY A 43 -9.98 -9.61 6.99
CA GLY A 43 -10.93 -8.55 6.67
C GLY A 43 -10.34 -7.15 6.70
N LYS A 44 -9.03 -7.05 6.67
CA LYS A 44 -8.37 -5.78 6.74
C LYS A 44 -7.34 -5.64 5.64
N CYS A 45 -7.23 -4.45 5.08
CA CYS A 45 -6.21 -4.14 4.10
C CYS A 45 -5.43 -2.92 4.59
N ALA A 46 -4.16 -3.13 4.90
CA ALA A 46 -3.29 -2.05 5.35
C ALA A 46 -2.33 -1.73 4.22
N VAL A 47 -2.24 -0.46 3.86
CA VAL A 47 -1.38 -0.02 2.77
C VAL A 47 -0.45 1.06 3.30
N CYS A 48 0.83 0.89 3.03
CA CYS A 48 1.82 1.89 3.38
C CYS A 48 2.51 2.33 2.09
N ILE A 49 2.48 3.62 1.82
CA ILE A 49 3.04 4.17 0.60
C ILE A 49 4.08 5.22 0.93
N GLU A 50 5.28 5.06 0.38
CA GLU A 50 6.30 6.09 0.44
C GLU A 50 6.46 6.58 -0.98
N SER A 51 6.26 7.85 -1.22
CA SER A 51 6.28 8.34 -2.59
C SER A 51 6.51 9.83 -2.68
N THR A 52 7.06 10.25 -3.82
CA THR A 52 7.15 11.66 -4.15
C THR A 52 5.85 12.17 -4.76
N VAL A 53 4.91 11.26 -5.00
CA VAL A 53 3.64 11.60 -5.65
C VAL A 53 2.56 11.82 -4.60
N MET A 54 1.72 12.80 -4.83
CA MET A 54 0.59 13.06 -3.94
C MET A 54 -0.60 12.25 -4.43
N PHE A 55 -1.05 11.32 -3.61
CA PHE A 55 -2.21 10.50 -3.94
C PHE A 55 -3.45 11.02 -3.25
N LYS A 56 -4.59 10.77 -3.87
CA LYS A 56 -5.85 11.01 -3.20
C LYS A 56 -6.26 9.70 -2.57
N PHE A 57 -6.62 9.74 -1.30
CA PHE A 57 -7.02 8.53 -0.58
C PHE A 57 -8.20 7.86 -1.27
N LYS A 58 -9.08 8.65 -1.86
CA LYS A 58 -10.22 8.12 -2.56
C LYS A 58 -9.79 7.18 -3.68
N ASP A 59 -8.75 7.54 -4.40
CA ASP A 59 -8.27 6.73 -5.52
C ASP A 59 -7.70 5.42 -5.00
N ILE A 60 -6.97 5.48 -3.89
CA ILE A 60 -6.40 4.27 -3.31
C ILE A 60 -7.50 3.37 -2.78
N LYS A 61 -8.49 3.94 -2.13
CA LYS A 61 -9.62 3.15 -1.64
C LYS A 61 -10.36 2.48 -2.78
N ASN A 62 -10.53 3.18 -3.89
CA ASN A 62 -11.22 2.60 -5.04
C ASN A 62 -10.44 1.41 -5.60
N ILE A 63 -9.13 1.50 -5.62
CA ILE A 63 -8.30 0.39 -6.07
C ILE A 63 -8.51 -0.80 -5.15
N ILE A 64 -8.48 -0.56 -3.85
CA ILE A 64 -8.62 -1.64 -2.88
C ILE A 64 -10.00 -2.29 -3.00
N HIS A 65 -11.04 -1.49 -3.11
CA HIS A 65 -12.39 -2.02 -3.22
C HIS A 65 -12.58 -2.81 -4.51
N ARG A 66 -11.93 -2.39 -5.57
CA ARG A 66 -12.07 -3.08 -6.84
C ARG A 66 -11.36 -4.41 -6.85
N LEU A 67 -10.24 -4.50 -6.19
CA LEU A 67 -9.38 -5.68 -6.26
C LEU A 67 -9.53 -6.66 -5.12
N SER A 68 -10.00 -6.21 -3.96
CA SER A 68 -10.12 -7.13 -2.85
C SER A 68 -11.53 -7.71 -2.78
N PRO A 69 -11.65 -8.97 -2.40
CA PRO A 69 -12.95 -9.60 -2.32
C PRO A 69 -13.66 -9.16 -1.06
N GLY A 70 -14.95 -8.91 -1.18
CA GLY A 70 -15.77 -8.59 -0.01
C GLY A 70 -15.38 -7.25 0.59
N LYS A 71 -15.85 -7.05 1.80
CA LYS A 71 -15.60 -5.81 2.49
C LYS A 71 -14.35 -5.93 3.31
N VAL A 72 -13.49 -4.93 3.24
CA VAL A 72 -12.29 -4.90 4.07
C VAL A 72 -12.21 -3.56 4.75
N LYS A 73 -11.62 -3.56 5.93
CA LYS A 73 -11.34 -2.35 6.63
C LYS A 73 -10.03 -1.83 6.07
N ILE A 74 -10.01 -0.59 5.65
CA ILE A 74 -8.87 -0.03 4.95
C ILE A 74 -8.09 0.91 5.85
N ASP A 75 -6.78 0.73 5.86
CA ASP A 75 -5.88 1.57 6.63
C ASP A 75 -4.78 2.01 5.69
N ILE A 76 -4.69 3.30 5.42
CA ILE A 76 -3.73 3.84 4.45
C ILE A 76 -2.80 4.80 5.15
N THR A 77 -1.51 4.59 4.96
CA THR A 77 -0.48 5.49 5.45
C THR A 77 0.35 5.96 4.27
N VAL A 78 0.47 7.25 4.09
CA VAL A 78 1.27 7.81 3.02
C VAL A 78 2.37 8.65 3.63
N VAL A 79 3.60 8.35 3.25
CA VAL A 79 4.77 9.06 3.75
C VAL A 79 5.43 9.76 2.58
N PRO A 80 5.62 11.08 2.67
CA PRO A 80 6.30 11.79 1.59
C PRO A 80 7.74 11.31 1.51
N GLN A 81 8.20 11.10 0.31
CA GLN A 81 9.54 10.61 0.11
C GLN A 81 10.40 11.70 -0.50
N ASP A 82 11.37 12.19 0.24
CA ASP A 82 12.37 13.06 -0.30
C ASP A 82 13.68 12.62 0.33
N LYS A 83 14.76 13.29 0.02
CA LYS A 83 16.06 12.86 0.49
C LYS A 83 16.16 12.78 1.99
N HIS A 84 15.68 13.79 2.64
CA HIS A 84 15.76 13.81 4.08
C HIS A 84 14.81 12.81 4.68
N CYS A 85 13.64 12.70 4.09
CA CYS A 85 12.65 11.80 4.60
C CYS A 85 13.09 10.37 4.53
N LEU A 86 13.83 10.00 3.53
CA LEU A 86 14.26 8.62 3.42
C LEU A 86 15.10 8.20 4.60
N LEU A 87 16.08 9.00 4.96
CA LEU A 87 16.92 8.67 6.07
C LEU A 87 16.16 8.76 7.37
N TYR A 88 15.43 9.83 7.47
CA TYR A 88 14.73 10.09 8.69
C TYR A 88 13.61 9.11 8.90
N THR A 89 12.95 8.73 7.83
CA THR A 89 11.82 7.85 7.92
C THR A 89 12.23 6.47 8.42
N SER A 90 13.38 6.01 8.06
CA SER A 90 13.84 4.73 8.54
C SER A 90 13.88 4.72 10.05
N ASP A 91 14.44 5.75 10.63
CA ASP A 91 14.53 5.82 12.06
C ASP A 91 13.18 6.06 12.69
N ALA A 92 12.44 6.96 12.12
CA ALA A 92 11.16 7.31 12.67
C ALA A 92 10.20 6.13 12.60
N ALA A 93 10.29 5.37 11.54
CA ALA A 93 9.42 4.23 11.41
C ALA A 93 9.68 3.23 12.51
N ASP A 94 10.92 3.02 12.85
CA ASP A 94 11.26 2.11 13.90
C ASP A 94 10.65 2.57 15.20
N GLU A 95 10.75 3.82 15.49
CA GLU A 95 10.20 4.34 16.70
C GLU A 95 8.71 4.27 16.74
N ARG A 96 8.09 4.62 15.66
CA ARG A 96 6.66 4.64 15.64
C ARG A 96 6.06 3.28 15.70
N SER A 97 6.70 2.32 15.15
CA SER A 97 6.14 1.02 15.17
C SER A 97 6.19 0.44 16.55
N SER A 98 6.90 1.01 17.40
CA SER A 98 6.95 0.48 18.76
C SER A 98 5.81 1.01 19.60
#